data_72161e05d653c05ed2b2440ff8d14d75
#
_entry.id   72161e05d653c05ed2b2440ff8d14d75
#
_cell.length_a   1.000
_cell.length_b   1.000
_cell.length_c   1.000
_cell.angle_alpha   90.00
_cell.angle_beta   90.00
_cell.angle_gamma   90.00
#
_symmetry.space_group_name_H-M   'P 1'
#
loop_
_entity.id
_entity.type
_entity.pdbx_description
1 polymer ?
#
loop_
_entity_poly.entity_id
_entity_poly.type
_entity_poly.pdbx_seq_one_letter_code
_entity_poly.pdbx_strand_id
1 'polypeptide(L)'
;MKGLAIKEILRSKEEKRILTGTISGIEDEYYRLQDKYISCAIVWYEDIKVLIPITHLVVRSQSKSLIRGMLGAEIDFIILEFDEVANIAIGSRLDAMEIRSKIEIPKLKINDSIRVRIIALGVKHILVDMYGKEVIIKADNLKHTYINNCKEIYKVRSLSTSTN
;
A
#
# COMPACT_ATOMS: atom_id res chain seq x y z
N MET A 1 -6.34 -14.03 -17.07
CA MET A 1 -5.45 -14.76 -17.94
C MET A 1 -4.06 -14.84 -17.33
N LYS A 2 -3.63 -16.07 -17.10
CA LYS A 2 -2.36 -16.34 -16.41
C LYS A 2 -1.15 -15.70 -17.07
N GLY A 3 -1.07 -15.78 -18.40
CA GLY A 3 0.10 -15.26 -19.11
C GLY A 3 0.28 -13.76 -18.98
N LEU A 4 -0.81 -13.00 -18.94
CA LEU A 4 -0.74 -11.56 -18.77
C LEU A 4 -0.29 -11.19 -17.36
N ALA A 5 -0.83 -11.85 -16.36
CA ALA A 5 -0.44 -11.57 -14.97
C ALA A 5 1.05 -11.85 -14.75
N ILE A 6 1.54 -12.97 -15.28
CA ILE A 6 2.97 -13.30 -15.17
C ILE A 6 3.83 -12.22 -15.84
N LYS A 7 3.43 -11.75 -17.02
CA LYS A 7 4.17 -10.67 -17.70
C LYS A 7 4.20 -9.40 -16.87
N GLU A 8 3.09 -9.05 -16.25
CA GLU A 8 3.02 -7.85 -15.43
C GLU A 8 3.90 -7.99 -14.17
N ILE A 9 3.89 -9.17 -13.56
CA ILE A 9 4.76 -9.45 -12.41
C ILE A 9 6.23 -9.32 -12.81
N LEU A 10 6.61 -9.90 -13.94
CA LEU A 10 8.00 -9.83 -14.39
C LEU A 10 8.41 -8.42 -14.76
N ARG A 11 7.52 -7.65 -15.40
CA ARG A 11 7.80 -6.25 -15.70
C ARG A 11 7.97 -5.41 -14.44
N SER A 12 7.14 -5.68 -13.44
CA SER A 12 7.26 -4.98 -12.17
C SER A 12 8.62 -5.27 -11.54
N LYS A 13 9.04 -6.53 -11.56
CA LYS A 13 10.34 -6.91 -11.02
C LYS A 13 11.50 -6.26 -11.76
N GLU A 14 11.47 -6.29 -13.08
CA GLU A 14 12.57 -5.80 -13.89
C GLU A 14 12.59 -4.30 -14.09
N GLU A 15 11.43 -3.69 -14.29
CA GLU A 15 11.31 -2.29 -14.64
C GLU A 15 10.77 -1.43 -13.50
N LYS A 16 10.48 -2.02 -12.35
CA LYS A 16 9.91 -1.34 -11.19
C LYS A 16 8.56 -0.70 -11.49
N ARG A 17 7.76 -1.35 -12.33
CA ARG A 17 6.41 -0.89 -12.61
C ARG A 17 5.52 -1.12 -11.41
N ILE A 18 4.75 -0.12 -11.06
CA ILE A 18 3.83 -0.19 -9.92
C ILE A 18 2.61 -0.99 -10.30
N LEU A 19 2.30 -1.98 -9.47
CA LEU A 19 1.07 -2.75 -9.55
C LEU A 19 0.17 -2.35 -8.39
N THR A 20 -1.11 -2.66 -8.50
CA THR A 20 -2.10 -2.31 -7.50
C THR A 20 -2.92 -3.53 -7.16
N GLY A 21 -3.24 -3.69 -5.89
CA GLY A 21 -4.09 -4.78 -5.44
C GLY A 21 -4.59 -4.55 -4.04
N THR A 22 -5.49 -5.42 -3.61
CA THR A 22 -6.16 -5.31 -2.31
C THR A 22 -5.58 -6.31 -1.33
N ILE A 23 -5.33 -5.86 -0.11
CA ILE A 23 -4.85 -6.74 0.96
C ILE A 23 -6.01 -7.63 1.38
N SER A 24 -5.87 -8.94 1.16
CA SER A 24 -6.91 -9.92 1.46
C SER A 24 -6.68 -10.66 2.77
N GLY A 25 -5.48 -10.59 3.31
CA GLY A 25 -5.17 -11.28 4.56
C GLY A 25 -3.81 -10.92 5.08
N ILE A 26 -3.54 -11.35 6.30
CA ILE A 26 -2.23 -11.22 6.93
C ILE A 26 -1.84 -12.64 7.37
N GLU A 27 -0.68 -13.11 6.94
CA GLU A 27 -0.20 -14.45 7.25
C GLU A 27 1.26 -14.40 7.66
N ASP A 28 1.65 -15.34 8.52
CA ASP A 28 3.06 -15.54 8.84
C ASP A 28 3.65 -16.52 7.84
N GLU A 29 4.73 -16.11 7.18
CA GLU A 29 5.40 -16.93 6.18
C GLU A 29 6.84 -17.18 6.59
N TYR A 30 7.32 -18.42 6.38
CA TYR A 30 8.68 -18.78 6.72
C TYR A 30 9.67 -18.20 5.72
N TYR A 31 10.63 -17.47 6.25
CA TYR A 31 11.66 -16.83 5.42
C TYR A 31 12.99 -17.55 5.62
N ARG A 32 13.38 -18.33 4.63
CA ARG A 32 14.55 -19.23 4.74
C ARG A 32 15.86 -18.52 5.06
N LEU A 33 16.06 -17.35 4.46
CA LEU A 33 17.33 -16.63 4.63
C LEU A 33 17.57 -16.18 6.06
N GLN A 34 16.50 -15.94 6.81
CA GLN A 34 16.57 -15.50 8.19
C GLN A 34 16.14 -16.59 9.17
N ASP A 35 15.75 -17.74 8.65
CA ASP A 35 15.30 -18.87 9.44
C ASP A 35 14.25 -18.48 10.47
N LYS A 36 13.24 -17.72 10.03
CA LYS A 36 12.16 -17.29 10.91
C LYS A 36 10.90 -17.01 10.12
N TYR A 37 9.78 -16.95 10.83
CA TYR A 37 8.50 -16.54 10.24
C TYR A 37 8.39 -15.03 10.26
N ILE A 38 7.89 -14.48 9.18
CA ILE A 38 7.68 -13.05 9.01
C ILE A 38 6.21 -12.83 8.65
N SER A 39 5.57 -11.89 9.33
CA SER A 39 4.20 -11.52 8.96
C SER A 39 4.20 -10.81 7.62
N CYS A 40 3.28 -11.20 6.75
CA CYS A 40 3.16 -10.65 5.42
C CYS A 40 1.70 -10.28 5.14
N ALA A 41 1.50 -9.18 4.45
CA ALA A 41 0.21 -8.90 3.84
C ALA A 41 0.10 -9.73 2.56
N ILE A 42 -1.09 -10.25 2.31
CA ILE A 42 -1.34 -11.09 1.15
C ILE A 42 -2.16 -10.30 0.14
N VAL A 43 -1.67 -10.23 -1.08
CA VAL A 43 -2.39 -9.66 -2.21
C VAL A 43 -2.46 -10.72 -3.30
N TRP A 44 -3.65 -11.02 -3.75
CA TRP A 44 -3.81 -11.93 -4.88
C TRP A 44 -3.81 -11.11 -6.16
N TYR A 45 -2.78 -11.31 -6.97
CA TYR A 45 -2.69 -10.69 -8.28
C TYR A 45 -3.04 -11.76 -9.31
N GLU A 46 -4.31 -11.80 -9.69
CA GLU A 46 -4.90 -12.92 -10.38
C GLU A 46 -4.71 -14.18 -9.53
N ASP A 47 -4.04 -15.20 -10.02
CA ASP A 47 -3.78 -16.41 -9.25
C ASP A 47 -2.37 -16.44 -8.64
N ILE A 48 -1.67 -15.32 -8.68
CA ILE A 48 -0.34 -15.21 -8.11
C ILE A 48 -0.46 -14.64 -6.70
N LYS A 49 0.08 -15.36 -5.73
CA LYS A 49 0.07 -14.93 -4.34
C LYS A 49 1.24 -13.99 -4.09
N VAL A 50 0.94 -12.71 -3.87
CA VAL A 50 1.97 -11.72 -3.57
C VAL A 50 2.07 -11.56 -2.06
N LEU A 51 3.26 -11.79 -1.53
CA LEU A 51 3.56 -11.62 -0.11
C LEU A 51 4.28 -10.29 0.07
N ILE A 52 3.75 -9.43 0.92
CA ILE A 52 4.39 -8.16 1.24
C ILE A 52 4.79 -8.21 2.70
N PRO A 53 6.08 -8.44 2.99
CA PRO A 53 6.55 -8.49 4.39
C PRO A 53 6.25 -7.17 5.10
N ILE A 54 5.98 -7.23 6.39
CA ILE A 54 5.66 -6.01 7.15
C ILE A 54 6.77 -4.97 7.08
N THR A 55 8.00 -5.39 6.91
CA THR A 55 9.13 -4.48 6.74
C THR A 55 9.09 -3.72 5.42
N HIS A 56 8.30 -4.20 4.45
CA HIS A 56 8.07 -3.54 3.17
C HIS A 56 6.66 -3.01 3.04
N LEU A 57 5.87 -3.10 4.10
CA LEU A 57 4.47 -2.73 4.07
C LEU A 57 4.20 -1.39 4.76
N VAL A 58 4.79 -1.18 5.93
CA VAL A 58 4.47 -0.02 6.77
C VAL A 58 5.70 0.82 7.03
N VAL A 59 5.49 2.14 6.93
CA VAL A 59 6.56 3.12 7.15
C VAL A 59 6.78 3.31 8.65
N ARG A 60 5.70 3.29 9.41
CA ARG A 60 5.71 3.66 10.82
C ARG A 60 5.73 2.42 11.71
N SER A 61 4.93 2.43 12.74
CA SER A 61 4.84 1.33 13.68
C SER A 61 4.38 0.03 13.01
N GLN A 62 5.01 -1.06 13.37
CA GLN A 62 4.62 -2.39 12.90
C GLN A 62 3.65 -3.06 13.88
N SER A 63 2.83 -2.28 14.56
CA SER A 63 1.86 -2.82 15.49
C SER A 63 0.84 -3.71 14.77
N LYS A 64 0.41 -4.77 15.46
CA LYS A 64 -0.55 -5.70 14.89
C LYS A 64 -1.90 -5.03 14.59
N SER A 65 -2.30 -4.07 15.42
CA SER A 65 -3.56 -3.38 15.20
C SER A 65 -3.53 -2.51 13.93
N LEU A 66 -2.40 -1.85 13.66
CA LEU A 66 -2.24 -1.09 12.44
C LEU A 66 -2.32 -2.00 11.21
N ILE A 67 -1.61 -3.12 11.25
CA ILE A 67 -1.56 -4.05 10.13
C ILE A 67 -2.94 -4.64 9.87
N ARG A 68 -3.66 -5.04 10.92
CA ARG A 68 -5.03 -5.54 10.78
C ARG A 68 -5.96 -4.49 10.20
N GLY A 69 -5.75 -3.23 10.55
CA GLY A 69 -6.52 -2.12 10.00
C GLY A 69 -6.33 -1.93 8.51
N MET A 70 -5.30 -2.52 7.94
CA MET A 70 -5.03 -2.43 6.50
C MET A 70 -5.78 -3.49 5.68
N LEU A 71 -6.44 -4.44 6.33
CA LEU A 71 -7.22 -5.45 5.60
C LEU A 71 -8.28 -4.78 4.74
N GLY A 72 -8.35 -5.19 3.48
CA GLY A 72 -9.28 -4.61 2.52
C GLY A 72 -8.79 -3.34 1.84
N ALA A 73 -7.64 -2.82 2.22
CA ALA A 73 -7.09 -1.62 1.60
C ALA A 73 -6.49 -1.93 0.24
N GLU A 74 -6.67 -1.00 -0.68
CA GLU A 74 -6.01 -1.04 -1.97
C GLU A 74 -4.64 -0.39 -1.84
N ILE A 75 -3.60 -1.08 -2.25
CA ILE A 75 -2.23 -0.60 -2.14
C ILE A 75 -1.49 -0.73 -3.45
N ASP A 76 -0.46 0.09 -3.59
CA ASP A 76 0.50 -0.05 -4.67
C ASP A 76 1.68 -0.88 -4.19
N PHE A 77 2.28 -1.62 -5.09
CA PHE A 77 3.48 -2.39 -4.77
C PHE A 77 4.30 -2.64 -6.04
N ILE A 78 5.57 -2.96 -5.84
CA ILE A 78 6.41 -3.48 -6.92
C ILE A 78 6.89 -4.87 -6.50
N ILE A 79 7.27 -5.67 -7.48
CA ILE A 79 7.72 -7.03 -7.23
C ILE A 79 9.23 -7.06 -7.04
N LEU A 80 9.67 -7.70 -5.96
CA LEU A 80 11.07 -7.89 -5.65
C LEU A 80 11.57 -9.25 -6.13
N GLU A 81 10.77 -10.30 -5.93
CA GLU A 81 11.10 -11.67 -6.29
C GLU A 81 9.87 -12.39 -6.81
N PHE A 82 10.06 -13.34 -7.70
CA PHE A 82 8.98 -14.15 -8.23
C PHE A 82 9.43 -15.59 -8.42
N ASP A 83 8.71 -16.51 -7.79
CA ASP A 83 8.89 -17.94 -7.98
C ASP A 83 7.77 -18.42 -8.89
N GLU A 84 8.08 -18.61 -10.15
CA GLU A 84 7.09 -18.97 -11.16
C GLU A 84 6.53 -20.38 -10.94
N VAL A 85 7.33 -21.28 -10.40
CA VAL A 85 6.90 -22.65 -10.15
C VAL A 85 5.87 -22.69 -9.02
N ALA A 86 6.13 -21.96 -7.94
CA ALA A 86 5.22 -21.90 -6.80
C ALA A 86 4.09 -20.91 -7.00
N ASN A 87 4.19 -20.04 -7.99
CA ASN A 87 3.22 -18.96 -8.24
C ASN A 87 3.13 -17.99 -7.06
N ILE A 88 4.28 -17.71 -6.47
CA ILE A 88 4.40 -16.82 -5.31
C ILE A 88 5.40 -15.71 -5.64
N ALA A 89 5.02 -14.48 -5.33
CA ALA A 89 5.89 -13.32 -5.50
C ALA A 89 6.07 -12.61 -4.16
N ILE A 90 7.16 -11.88 -4.03
CA ILE A 90 7.40 -11.00 -2.89
C ILE A 90 7.38 -9.58 -3.42
N GLY A 91 6.57 -8.74 -2.76
CA GLY A 91 6.41 -7.36 -3.18
C GLY A 91 6.79 -6.36 -2.10
N SER A 92 6.90 -5.11 -2.50
CA SER A 92 7.22 -4.01 -1.60
C SER A 92 6.29 -2.83 -1.86
N ARG A 93 5.48 -2.51 -0.87
CA ARG A 93 4.67 -1.29 -0.90
C ARG A 93 5.54 -0.06 -0.72
N LEU A 94 6.52 -0.12 0.17
CA LEU A 94 7.37 1.04 0.47
C LEU A 94 8.16 1.50 -0.76
N ASP A 95 8.67 0.55 -1.55
CA ASP A 95 9.41 0.89 -2.75
C ASP A 95 8.49 1.55 -3.79
N ALA A 96 7.27 1.05 -3.92
CA ALA A 96 6.29 1.65 -4.84
C ALA A 96 5.92 3.07 -4.39
N MET A 97 5.74 3.27 -3.09
CA MET A 97 5.44 4.59 -2.53
C MET A 97 6.55 5.58 -2.84
N GLU A 98 7.80 5.16 -2.68
CA GLU A 98 8.93 6.02 -2.97
C GLU A 98 8.94 6.47 -4.42
N ILE A 99 8.75 5.53 -5.34
CA ILE A 99 8.69 5.84 -6.77
C ILE A 99 7.57 6.82 -7.05
N ARG A 100 6.38 6.52 -6.55
CA ARG A 100 5.20 7.33 -6.82
C ARG A 100 5.33 8.75 -6.25
N SER A 101 5.86 8.87 -5.04
CA SER A 101 6.01 10.18 -4.42
C SER A 101 7.00 11.07 -5.18
N LYS A 102 8.07 10.50 -5.71
CA LYS A 102 9.05 11.27 -6.48
C LYS A 102 8.47 11.81 -7.77
N ILE A 103 7.49 11.12 -8.35
CA ILE A 103 6.86 11.53 -9.59
C ILE A 103 5.70 12.49 -9.35
N GLU A 104 4.83 12.19 -8.38
CA GLU A 104 3.57 12.89 -8.21
C GLU A 104 3.65 14.11 -7.28
N ILE A 105 4.40 14.01 -6.19
CA ILE A 105 4.44 15.11 -5.20
C ILE A 105 4.95 16.42 -5.82
N PRO A 106 6.03 16.42 -6.63
CA PRO A 106 6.51 17.68 -7.20
C PRO A 106 5.52 18.37 -8.12
N LYS A 107 4.49 17.66 -8.61
CA LYS A 107 3.48 18.24 -9.48
C LYS A 107 2.38 18.98 -8.71
N LEU A 108 2.32 18.80 -7.40
CA LEU A 108 1.26 19.38 -6.58
C LEU A 108 1.50 20.86 -6.34
N LYS A 109 0.40 21.62 -6.34
CA LYS A 109 0.42 23.06 -6.06
C LYS A 109 -0.46 23.34 -4.85
N ILE A 110 -0.18 24.44 -4.18
CA ILE A 110 -1.00 24.90 -3.06
C ILE A 110 -2.45 25.04 -3.52
N ASN A 111 -3.36 24.56 -2.71
CA ASN A 111 -4.81 24.55 -2.94
C ASN A 111 -5.30 23.57 -3.99
N ASP A 112 -4.44 22.70 -4.48
CA ASP A 112 -4.91 21.62 -5.34
C ASP A 112 -5.84 20.68 -4.55
N SER A 113 -6.85 20.17 -5.23
CA SER A 113 -7.63 19.05 -4.72
C SER A 113 -6.86 17.77 -5.00
N ILE A 114 -6.66 16.95 -3.99
CA ILE A 114 -5.90 15.72 -4.15
C ILE A 114 -6.75 14.53 -3.74
N ARG A 115 -6.43 13.38 -4.33
CA ARG A 115 -7.04 12.12 -3.97
C ARG A 115 -6.11 11.36 -3.06
N VAL A 116 -6.67 10.76 -2.04
CA VAL A 116 -5.93 9.91 -1.13
C VAL A 116 -6.63 8.59 -0.99
N ARG A 117 -5.88 7.56 -0.65
CA ARG A 117 -6.45 6.25 -0.30
C ARG A 117 -6.45 6.09 1.19
N ILE A 118 -7.54 5.56 1.71
CA ILE A 118 -7.58 5.17 3.11
C ILE A 118 -6.90 3.82 3.23
N ILE A 119 -5.81 3.77 3.99
CA ILE A 119 -5.02 2.56 4.16
C ILE A 119 -5.42 1.83 5.43
N ALA A 120 -5.72 2.56 6.50
CA ALA A 120 -6.13 1.96 7.76
C ALA A 120 -7.04 2.89 8.51
N LEU A 121 -8.03 2.32 9.19
CA LEU A 121 -8.97 3.05 10.04
C LEU A 121 -8.65 2.76 11.50
N GLY A 122 -8.47 3.82 12.28
CA GLY A 122 -8.35 3.73 13.72
C GLY A 122 -9.53 4.42 14.39
N VAL A 123 -9.56 4.39 15.71
CA VAL A 123 -10.65 4.99 16.46
C VAL A 123 -10.65 6.51 16.34
N LYS A 124 -9.48 7.12 16.42
CA LYS A 124 -9.35 8.59 16.41
C LYS A 124 -8.57 9.11 15.21
N HIS A 125 -8.04 8.23 14.38
CA HIS A 125 -7.20 8.61 13.25
C HIS A 125 -7.47 7.71 12.08
N ILE A 126 -7.22 8.23 10.88
CA ILE A 126 -7.11 7.38 9.70
C ILE A 126 -5.73 7.57 9.10
N LEU A 127 -5.21 6.50 8.53
CA LEU A 127 -3.96 6.51 7.79
C LEU A 127 -4.29 6.55 6.31
N VAL A 128 -3.76 7.53 5.60
CA VAL A 128 -4.02 7.68 4.18
C VAL A 128 -2.71 7.69 3.39
N ASP A 129 -2.81 7.25 2.14
CA ASP A 129 -1.73 7.31 1.17
C ASP A 129 -2.02 8.47 0.22
N MET A 130 -1.15 9.47 0.27
CA MET A 130 -1.21 10.63 -0.63
C MET A 130 -0.05 10.53 -1.61
N TYR A 131 -0.33 9.93 -2.75
CA TYR A 131 0.67 9.78 -3.83
C TYR A 131 2.01 9.22 -3.34
N GLY A 132 1.95 8.21 -2.50
CA GLY A 132 3.13 7.54 -1.98
C GLY A 132 3.65 8.09 -0.66
N LYS A 133 2.96 9.08 -0.06
CA LYS A 133 3.29 9.56 1.28
C LYS A 133 2.17 9.20 2.23
N GLU A 134 2.53 8.68 3.41
CA GLU A 134 1.54 8.38 4.43
C GLU A 134 1.27 9.59 5.29
N VAL A 135 -0.01 9.86 5.50
CA VAL A 135 -0.46 10.99 6.33
C VAL A 135 -1.49 10.46 7.30
N ILE A 136 -1.40 10.91 8.54
CA ILE A 136 -2.39 10.58 9.57
C ILE A 136 -3.34 11.75 9.69
N ILE A 137 -4.64 11.47 9.53
CA ILE A 137 -5.69 12.47 9.69
C ILE A 137 -6.43 12.18 10.97
N LYS A 138 -6.50 13.17 11.85
CA LYS A 138 -7.22 13.04 13.12
C LYS A 138 -8.72 13.14 12.91
N ALA A 139 -9.48 12.50 13.79
CA ALA A 139 -10.94 12.47 13.69
C ALA A 139 -11.55 13.87 13.62
N ASP A 140 -10.99 14.84 14.34
CA ASP A 140 -11.49 16.21 14.33
C ASP A 140 -11.45 16.85 12.95
N ASN A 141 -10.57 16.40 12.09
CA ASN A 141 -10.43 16.92 10.75
C ASN A 141 -11.30 16.19 9.73
N LEU A 142 -11.88 15.07 10.13
CA LEU A 142 -12.67 14.25 9.20
C LEU A 142 -13.98 14.91 8.78
N LYS A 143 -14.52 15.81 9.60
CA LYS A 143 -15.74 16.53 9.26
C LYS A 143 -15.58 17.43 8.05
N HIS A 144 -14.35 17.73 7.66
CA HIS A 144 -14.07 18.55 6.48
C HIS A 144 -13.74 17.73 5.25
N THR A 145 -13.80 16.41 5.37
CA THR A 145 -13.53 15.50 4.26
C THR A 145 -14.75 14.60 4.08
N TYR A 146 -15.02 14.27 2.83
CA TYR A 146 -16.11 13.35 2.54
C TYR A 146 -15.55 11.94 2.44
N ILE A 147 -15.96 11.10 3.38
CA ILE A 147 -15.57 9.68 3.38
C ILE A 147 -16.81 8.90 3.02
N ASN A 148 -16.85 8.41 1.80
CA ASN A 148 -17.98 7.67 1.32
C ASN A 148 -18.01 6.26 1.90
N ASN A 149 -16.83 5.65 2.01
CA ASN A 149 -16.74 4.26 2.40
C ASN A 149 -15.34 3.98 2.94
N CYS A 150 -15.23 2.94 3.76
CA CYS A 150 -13.93 2.52 4.25
C CYS A 150 -13.02 2.12 3.10
N LYS A 151 -11.79 2.59 3.11
CA LYS A 151 -10.75 2.20 2.17
C LYS A 151 -10.95 2.66 0.74
N GLU A 152 -11.90 3.53 0.49
CA GLU A 152 -12.07 4.13 -0.82
C GLU A 152 -11.18 5.35 -0.98
N ILE A 153 -10.96 5.73 -2.24
CA ILE A 153 -10.23 6.93 -2.57
C ILE A 153 -11.18 8.12 -2.42
N TYR A 154 -10.73 9.17 -1.76
CA TYR A 154 -11.50 10.39 -1.66
C TYR A 154 -10.59 11.61 -1.81
N LYS A 155 -11.22 12.78 -2.01
CA LYS A 155 -10.49 14.03 -2.16
C LYS A 155 -10.31 14.70 -0.81
N VAL A 156 -9.10 15.19 -0.56
CA VAL A 156 -8.81 16.01 0.60
C VAL A 156 -8.40 17.39 0.09
N ARG A 157 -9.11 18.41 0.56
CA ARG A 157 -8.87 19.78 0.12
C ARG A 157 -7.73 20.40 0.91
N SER A 158 -6.80 21.02 0.20
CA SER A 158 -5.73 21.79 0.82
C SER A 158 -4.91 21.02 1.85
N LEU A 159 -4.54 19.80 1.50
CA LEU A 159 -3.82 18.93 2.43
C LEU A 159 -2.49 19.56 2.86
N SER A 160 -1.84 20.29 1.98
CA SER A 160 -0.57 20.93 2.28
C SER A 160 -0.65 21.88 3.47
N THR A 161 -1.80 22.48 3.70
CA THR A 161 -1.97 23.42 4.82
C THR A 161 -2.30 22.71 6.12
N SER A 162 -2.79 21.50 6.05
CA SER A 162 -3.18 20.75 7.24
C SER A 162 -2.04 19.97 7.87
N THR A 163 -0.92 19.87 7.20
CA THR A 163 0.21 19.07 7.65
C THR A 163 1.18 19.84 8.54
N ASN A 164 1.00 21.10 8.66
CA ASN A 164 1.91 21.94 9.45
C ASN A 164 1.57 21.91 10.91
#